data_04376a3968843204a6fd811b3f89d731
#
_entry.id   04376a3968843204a6fd811b3f89d731
#
_cell.length_a   1.000
_cell.length_b   1.000
_cell.length_c   1.000
_cell.angle_alpha   90.00
_cell.angle_beta   90.00
_cell.angle_gamma   90.00
#
_symmetry.space_group_name_H-M   'P 1'
#
loop_
_entity.id
_entity.type
_entity.pdbx_description
1 polymer ?
#
loop_
_entity_poly.entity_id
_entity_poly.type
_entity_poly.pdbx_seq_one_letter_code
_entity_poly.pdbx_strand_id
1 'polypeptide(L)'
;MLDENGYPDEQSLDRIKEWDILKDGIDGLLALVEENTQWADRQIHRSGKYVIRYEYHTGGWSGNEDVIESLRNNFIFWSMFWQKTTRGGHYYFKINWKRL
;
A
#
# COMPACT_ATOMS: atom_id res chain seq x y z
N MET A 1 -0.61 1.73 12.56
CA MET A 1 -1.78 1.22 13.29
C MET A 1 -2.90 2.23 13.25
N LEU A 2 -4.13 1.78 13.05
CA LEU A 2 -5.27 2.69 13.02
C LEU A 2 -5.58 3.21 14.42
N ASP A 3 -5.95 4.49 14.51
CA ASP A 3 -6.41 5.07 15.76
C ASP A 3 -7.87 4.66 16.04
N GLU A 4 -8.44 5.16 17.13
CA GLU A 4 -9.82 4.83 17.54
C GLU A 4 -10.88 5.29 16.53
N ASN A 5 -10.54 6.25 15.67
CA ASN A 5 -11.43 6.77 14.63
C ASN A 5 -11.20 6.10 13.27
N GLY A 6 -10.27 5.14 13.20
CA GLY A 6 -9.97 4.41 11.98
C GLY A 6 -9.00 5.12 11.04
N TYR A 7 -8.21 6.06 11.55
CA TYR A 7 -7.19 6.77 10.77
C TYR A 7 -5.80 6.22 11.07
N PRO A 8 -4.92 6.13 10.04
CA PRO A 8 -3.52 5.78 10.28
C PRO A 8 -2.82 6.93 11.02
N ASP A 9 -1.89 6.58 11.90
CA ASP A 9 -1.09 7.58 12.58
C ASP A 9 0.02 8.11 11.67
N GLU A 10 0.50 9.33 11.96
CA GLU A 10 1.55 9.95 11.15
C GLU A 10 2.83 9.13 11.11
N GLN A 11 3.18 8.52 12.22
CA GLN A 11 4.40 7.71 12.29
C GLN A 11 4.34 6.53 11.32
N SER A 12 3.19 5.86 11.23
CA SER A 12 2.99 4.76 10.28
C SER A 12 3.02 5.25 8.84
N LEU A 13 2.41 6.41 8.56
CA LEU A 13 2.43 7.01 7.23
C LEU A 13 3.86 7.35 6.81
N ASP A 14 4.66 7.90 7.72
CA ASP A 14 6.07 8.20 7.46
C ASP A 14 6.87 6.91 7.21
N ARG A 15 6.60 5.87 7.97
CA ARG A 15 7.26 4.57 7.77
C ARG A 15 6.95 3.98 6.41
N ILE A 16 5.72 4.09 5.94
CA ILE A 16 5.33 3.63 4.60
C ILE A 16 6.11 4.40 3.55
N LYS A 17 6.11 5.71 3.66
CA LYS A 17 6.79 6.60 2.72
C LYS A 17 8.29 6.32 2.65
N GLU A 18 8.92 6.07 3.79
CA GLU A 18 10.37 5.93 3.91
C GLU A 18 10.86 4.48 3.89
N TRP A 19 9.94 3.51 3.73
CA TRP A 19 10.31 2.11 3.73
C TRP A 19 11.27 1.79 2.59
N ASP A 20 12.40 1.19 2.92
CA ASP A 20 13.40 0.78 1.93
C ASP A 20 13.16 -0.67 1.55
N ILE A 21 12.46 -0.90 0.45
CA ILE A 21 12.13 -2.26 -0.01
C ILE A 21 13.36 -3.05 -0.43
N LEU A 22 14.43 -2.38 -0.85
CA LEU A 22 15.66 -3.07 -1.24
C LEU A 22 16.40 -3.61 -0.04
N LYS A 23 16.26 -2.96 1.11
CA LYS A 23 16.91 -3.37 2.35
C LYS A 23 16.02 -4.25 3.21
N ASP A 24 14.75 -3.85 3.40
CA ASP A 24 13.85 -4.46 4.36
C ASP A 24 12.78 -5.34 3.70
N GLY A 25 12.77 -5.42 2.37
CA GLY A 25 11.86 -6.29 1.63
C GLY A 25 10.47 -5.72 1.45
N ILE A 26 9.65 -6.42 0.67
CA ILE A 26 8.30 -5.97 0.32
C ILE A 26 7.25 -6.43 1.34
N ASP A 27 7.43 -7.57 1.97
CA ASP A 27 6.42 -8.14 2.87
C ASP A 27 6.10 -7.23 4.04
N GLY A 28 7.12 -6.65 4.65
CA GLY A 28 6.95 -5.75 5.78
C GLY A 28 6.20 -4.49 5.38
N LEU A 29 6.45 -3.99 4.18
CA LEU A 29 5.73 -2.82 3.67
C LEU A 29 4.25 -3.14 3.47
N LEU A 30 3.94 -4.27 2.83
CA LEU A 30 2.54 -4.65 2.60
C LEU A 30 1.81 -4.89 3.92
N ALA A 31 2.48 -5.52 4.90
CA ALA A 31 1.90 -5.70 6.23
C ALA A 31 1.58 -4.36 6.89
N LEU A 32 2.50 -3.41 6.78
CA LEU A 32 2.30 -2.07 7.34
C LEU A 32 1.15 -1.34 6.65
N VAL A 33 1.04 -1.46 5.34
CA VAL A 33 -0.07 -0.88 4.57
C VAL A 33 -1.39 -1.48 5.03
N GLU A 34 -1.47 -2.81 5.15
CA GLU A 34 -2.70 -3.49 5.53
C GLU A 34 -3.11 -3.17 6.96
N GLU A 35 -2.14 -3.06 7.87
CA GLU A 35 -2.38 -2.68 9.26
C GLU A 35 -2.98 -1.26 9.37
N ASN A 36 -2.68 -0.39 8.42
CA ASN A 36 -3.12 1.01 8.44
C ASN A 36 -4.26 1.30 7.48
N THR A 37 -4.87 0.27 6.92
CA THR A 37 -5.99 0.42 6.00
C THR A 37 -7.29 0.03 6.70
N GLN A 38 -8.26 0.94 6.70
CA GLN A 38 -9.59 0.68 7.22
C GLN A 38 -10.29 -0.32 6.31
N TRP A 39 -10.85 -1.39 6.88
CA TRP A 39 -11.49 -2.49 6.16
C TRP A 39 -10.57 -3.16 5.13
N ALA A 40 -9.31 -3.40 5.53
CA ALA A 40 -8.31 -3.96 4.64
C ALA A 40 -8.76 -5.25 3.93
N ASP A 41 -9.50 -6.10 4.63
CA ASP A 41 -10.03 -7.34 4.09
C ASP A 41 -10.99 -7.14 2.90
N ARG A 42 -11.59 -5.97 2.80
CA ARG A 42 -12.50 -5.59 1.71
C ARG A 42 -11.83 -4.73 0.66
N GLN A 43 -10.88 -3.91 1.08
CA GLN A 43 -10.27 -2.88 0.23
C GLN A 43 -9.00 -3.35 -0.47
N ILE A 44 -8.37 -4.39 0.04
CA ILE A 44 -7.14 -4.91 -0.52
C ILE A 44 -7.37 -6.33 -1.04
N HIS A 45 -7.03 -6.54 -2.32
CA HIS A 45 -7.10 -7.85 -2.94
C HIS A 45 -5.73 -8.18 -3.50
N ARG A 46 -5.19 -9.33 -3.09
CA ARG A 46 -3.90 -9.79 -3.58
C ARG A 46 -4.01 -11.20 -4.12
N SER A 47 -3.30 -11.47 -5.21
CA SER A 47 -3.28 -12.77 -5.83
C SER A 47 -1.91 -13.00 -6.49
N GLY A 48 -1.61 -14.26 -6.80
CA GLY A 48 -0.36 -14.62 -7.44
C GLY A 48 0.66 -15.16 -6.46
N LYS A 49 1.59 -15.95 -6.97
CA LYS A 49 2.63 -16.60 -6.18
C LYS A 49 3.99 -15.91 -6.33
N TYR A 50 4.47 -15.80 -7.57
CA TYR A 50 5.76 -15.18 -7.87
C TYR A 50 5.63 -13.72 -8.28
N VAL A 51 4.54 -13.42 -8.97
CA VAL A 51 4.17 -12.07 -9.30
C VAL A 51 2.85 -11.79 -8.56
N ILE A 52 2.90 -10.86 -7.63
CA ILE A 52 1.74 -10.49 -6.83
C ILE A 52 0.97 -9.37 -7.54
N ARG A 53 -0.29 -9.63 -7.82
CA ARG A 53 -1.23 -8.59 -8.26
C ARG A 53 -1.88 -8.03 -7.02
N TYR A 54 -1.65 -6.76 -6.79
CA TYR A 54 -2.08 -6.09 -5.56
C TYR A 54 -3.02 -4.95 -5.93
N GLU A 55 -4.26 -5.03 -5.46
CA GLU A 55 -5.26 -4.02 -5.71
C GLU A 55 -5.61 -3.33 -4.40
N TYR A 56 -5.61 -2.02 -4.43
CA TYR A 56 -5.96 -1.19 -3.28
C TYR A 56 -7.12 -0.27 -3.65
N HIS A 57 -8.21 -0.40 -2.92
CA HIS A 57 -9.39 0.43 -3.11
C HIS A 57 -9.59 1.29 -1.86
N THR A 58 -9.61 2.60 -2.02
CA THR A 58 -9.71 3.49 -0.86
C THR A 58 -11.10 3.50 -0.24
N GLY A 59 -12.12 3.12 -1.02
CA GLY A 59 -13.50 3.13 -0.55
C GLY A 59 -14.01 4.54 -0.24
N GLY A 60 -13.33 5.57 -0.72
CA GLY A 60 -13.69 6.95 -0.41
C GLY A 60 -13.31 7.39 1.00
N TRP A 61 -12.59 6.54 1.76
CA TRP A 61 -12.17 6.85 3.11
C TRP A 61 -10.86 7.64 3.10
N SER A 62 -10.88 8.84 3.70
CA SER A 62 -9.72 9.73 3.66
C SER A 62 -8.46 9.13 4.29
N GLY A 63 -8.61 8.33 5.34
CA GLY A 63 -7.48 7.63 5.94
C GLY A 63 -6.81 6.67 4.98
N ASN A 64 -7.59 5.95 4.18
CA ASN A 64 -7.04 5.06 3.16
C ASN A 64 -6.39 5.84 2.03
N GLU A 65 -6.91 7.01 1.71
CA GLU A 65 -6.28 7.89 0.73
C GLU A 65 -4.93 8.41 1.22
N ASP A 66 -4.81 8.64 2.53
CA ASP A 66 -3.54 9.02 3.15
C ASP A 66 -2.49 7.90 3.02
N VAL A 67 -2.91 6.65 3.18
CA VAL A 67 -2.01 5.49 2.98
C VAL A 67 -1.51 5.45 1.53
N ILE A 68 -2.41 5.62 0.58
CA ILE A 68 -2.03 5.65 -0.84
C ILE A 68 -1.08 6.82 -1.14
N GLU A 69 -1.30 7.97 -0.54
CA GLU A 69 -0.42 9.12 -0.73
C GLU A 69 0.98 8.83 -0.20
N SER A 70 1.09 8.16 0.94
CA SER A 70 2.39 7.74 1.48
C SER A 70 3.09 6.74 0.56
N LEU A 71 2.34 5.77 0.01
CA LEU A 71 2.90 4.83 -0.97
C LEU A 71 3.35 5.54 -2.25
N ARG A 72 2.58 6.52 -2.72
CA ARG A 72 2.94 7.30 -3.90
C ARG A 72 4.25 8.04 -3.69
N ASN A 73 4.48 8.53 -2.48
CA ASN A 73 5.70 9.24 -2.11
C ASN A 73 6.87 8.31 -1.79
N ASN A 74 6.61 6.99 -1.73
CA ASN A 74 7.69 6.00 -1.72
C ASN A 74 8.10 5.76 -3.17
N PHE A 75 9.09 6.52 -3.62
CA PHE A 75 9.47 6.58 -5.02
C PHE A 75 9.82 5.21 -5.61
N ILE A 76 10.61 4.43 -4.88
CA ILE A 76 11.04 3.12 -5.37
C ILE A 76 9.85 2.19 -5.53
N PHE A 77 9.00 2.07 -4.51
CA PHE A 77 7.81 1.23 -4.58
C PHE A 77 6.92 1.65 -5.75
N TRP A 78 6.59 2.94 -5.80
CA TRP A 78 5.63 3.43 -6.80
C TRP A 78 6.15 3.26 -8.22
N SER A 79 7.40 3.63 -8.47
CA SER A 79 7.98 3.54 -9.81
C SER A 79 8.17 2.10 -10.29
N MET A 80 8.41 1.17 -9.38
CA MET A 80 8.61 -0.23 -9.74
C MET A 80 7.31 -1.00 -9.94
N PHE A 81 6.29 -0.72 -9.14
CA PHE A 81 5.14 -1.62 -9.05
C PHE A 81 3.82 -1.02 -9.48
N TRP A 82 3.68 0.29 -9.48
CA TRP A 82 2.41 0.89 -9.90
C TRP A 82 2.14 0.61 -11.37
N GLN A 83 0.90 0.16 -11.66
CA GLN A 83 0.46 -0.15 -13.02
C GLN A 83 -0.54 0.86 -13.55
N LYS A 84 -1.57 1.11 -12.78
CA LYS A 84 -2.63 2.04 -13.18
C LYS A 84 -3.46 2.48 -11.99
N THR A 85 -4.16 3.57 -12.18
CA THR A 85 -5.16 4.08 -11.25
C THR A 85 -6.44 4.31 -12.04
N THR A 86 -7.56 3.83 -11.52
CA THR A 86 -8.85 4.11 -12.14
C THR A 86 -9.68 5.00 -11.24
N ARG A 87 -10.67 5.65 -11.85
CA ARG A 87 -11.53 6.59 -11.19
C ARG A 87 -12.26 5.95 -10.01
N GLY A 88 -12.35 6.67 -8.89
CA GLY A 88 -13.00 6.17 -7.69
C GLY A 88 -12.05 5.59 -6.64
N GLY A 89 -10.75 5.87 -6.76
CA GLY A 89 -9.77 5.46 -5.76
C GLY A 89 -9.34 4.00 -5.89
N HIS A 90 -9.19 3.53 -7.10
CA HIS A 90 -8.75 2.15 -7.38
C HIS A 90 -7.33 2.17 -7.91
N TYR A 91 -6.42 1.46 -7.21
CA TYR A 91 -4.99 1.44 -7.51
C TYR A 91 -4.53 0.01 -7.73
N TYR A 92 -3.77 -0.20 -8.80
CA TYR A 92 -3.35 -1.53 -9.22
C TYR A 92 -1.84 -1.61 -9.31
N PHE A 93 -1.28 -2.62 -8.64
CA PHE A 93 0.17 -2.83 -8.56
C PHE A 93 0.51 -4.25 -9.01
N LYS A 94 1.68 -4.38 -9.62
CA LYS A 94 2.22 -5.67 -9.98
C LYS A 94 3.59 -5.80 -9.32
N ILE A 95 3.69 -6.67 -8.32
CA ILE A 95 4.88 -6.80 -7.50
C ILE A 95 5.61 -8.08 -7.89
N ASN A 96 6.79 -7.92 -8.48
CA ASN A 96 7.60 -9.05 -8.90
C ASN A 96 8.72 -9.28 -7.90
N TRP A 97 8.57 -10.32 -7.08
CA TRP A 97 9.50 -10.68 -6.03
C TRP A 97 10.92 -10.95 -6.51
N LYS A 98 11.05 -11.60 -7.66
CA LYS A 98 12.35 -12.06 -8.15
C LYS A 98 13.26 -10.93 -8.60
N ARG A 99 12.72 -9.72 -8.72
CA ARG A 99 13.50 -8.56 -9.11
C ARG A 99 14.05 -7.79 -7.91
N LEU A 100 13.65 -8.19 -6.73
CA LEU A 100 14.14 -7.64 -5.49
C LEU A 100 15.14 -8.60 -4.84
#